data_b072fedd1cc6b7084784dd7de289d9b5
#
_entry.id   b072fedd1cc6b7084784dd7de289d9b5
#
_cell.length_a   1.000
_cell.length_b   1.000
_cell.length_c   1.000
_cell.angle_alpha   90.00
_cell.angle_beta   90.00
_cell.angle_gamma   90.00
#
_symmetry.space_group_name_H-M   'P 1'
#
loop_
_entity.id
_entity.type
_entity.pdbx_description
1 polymer ?
#
loop_
_entity_poly.entity_id
_entity_poly.type
_entity_poly.pdbx_seq_one_letter_code
_entity_poly.pdbx_strand_id
1 'polypeptide(L)'
;MKDGSDAGRQSAGAGALVTRWAPFLLFAAGSAYCVFHHDPSRHELQAFLIARASSGLSSLFHNLAHEGHPGLWHLLLLAAVRLHDDPIVLNLLQALIAAATLSLIWLAAPFNGIEKALLSASYYIAFEYALLAPGYGLGVVLFFAFVALRRSPWSWLALGLMANIAIHFMALAAVGGCLLVYRRQRSRPGIAVFLALLAIAVITAFPAPDTIVATQPQGLALRALVSLARLSAALLPVNASSPLGLSWSQVCAACSGLAPIVLGLLVLAIGAYSLRARPALSGAYLAACGALFLIGAAIYLGYDRHYGLAFVVLVGLHWMARDDKPQLAPSSTFLCWLIVSAAAGAWSISGSLQADGSNGRAAARWLSGHAEPTAVVAAYPGWMGIEISAYLQKPIYNLQAHRYQSFVVWNYAADAEPSRDDVGDWLETAPRTGPLYVVSDPDSLTSSIERGTSERLDARGIRLKEAARFQDGGDGYVIYRVRFEEP
;
A
#
# COMPACT_ATOMS: atom_id res chain seq x y z
N MET A 1 41.23 41.83 -25.94
CA MET A 1 40.06 41.06 -26.40
C MET A 1 40.21 39.59 -26.00
N LYS A 2 39.82 39.23 -24.76
CA LYS A 2 39.85 37.85 -24.25
C LYS A 2 38.66 37.48 -23.36
N ASP A 3 37.57 38.29 -23.32
CA ASP A 3 36.48 38.08 -22.39
C ASP A 3 35.18 37.47 -22.98
N GLY A 4 35.16 37.10 -24.28
CA GLY A 4 33.95 36.57 -24.91
C GLY A 4 33.79 35.04 -24.89
N SER A 5 34.84 34.27 -24.54
CA SER A 5 34.84 32.81 -24.65
C SER A 5 34.34 32.08 -23.37
N ASP A 6 34.42 32.71 -22.21
CA ASP A 6 34.05 32.08 -20.94
C ASP A 6 32.54 32.16 -20.65
N ALA A 7 31.88 33.24 -21.07
CA ALA A 7 30.42 33.36 -20.92
C ALA A 7 29.65 32.33 -21.78
N GLY A 8 30.15 32.04 -22.99
CA GLY A 8 29.59 31.02 -23.88
C GLY A 8 29.76 29.59 -23.37
N ARG A 9 30.86 29.29 -22.68
CA ARG A 9 31.08 27.96 -22.05
C ARG A 9 30.26 27.77 -20.78
N GLN A 10 30.06 28.81 -19.98
CA GLN A 10 29.20 28.74 -18.77
C GLN A 10 27.72 28.61 -19.13
N SER A 11 27.22 29.30 -20.16
CA SER A 11 25.84 29.17 -20.61
C SER A 11 25.55 27.81 -21.26
N ALA A 12 26.48 27.22 -22.00
CA ALA A 12 26.36 25.87 -22.55
C ALA A 12 26.39 24.82 -21.45
N GLY A 13 27.16 25.01 -20.38
CA GLY A 13 27.18 24.12 -19.21
C GLY A 13 25.88 24.18 -18.40
N ALA A 14 25.31 25.36 -18.19
CA ALA A 14 24.06 25.53 -17.47
C ALA A 14 22.85 24.94 -18.24
N GLY A 15 22.80 25.17 -19.57
CA GLY A 15 21.76 24.57 -20.43
C GLY A 15 21.80 23.04 -20.44
N ALA A 16 23.00 22.45 -20.49
CA ALA A 16 23.17 20.99 -20.44
C ALA A 16 22.79 20.39 -19.06
N LEU A 17 23.04 21.11 -17.96
CA LEU A 17 22.60 20.72 -16.62
C LEU A 17 21.07 20.78 -16.51
N VAL A 18 20.43 21.84 -16.95
CA VAL A 18 18.97 21.99 -16.91
C VAL A 18 18.28 20.86 -17.70
N THR A 19 18.70 20.60 -18.95
CA THR A 19 18.12 19.54 -19.78
C THR A 19 18.30 18.13 -19.17
N ARG A 20 19.36 17.91 -18.43
CA ARG A 20 19.63 16.63 -17.75
C ARG A 20 18.74 16.41 -16.52
N TRP A 21 18.47 17.48 -15.74
CA TRP A 21 17.75 17.37 -14.47
C TRP A 21 16.27 17.72 -14.57
N ALA A 22 15.87 18.50 -15.58
CA ALA A 22 14.49 18.95 -15.74
C ALA A 22 13.46 17.81 -15.71
N PRO A 23 13.64 16.66 -16.41
CA PRO A 23 12.69 15.56 -16.34
C PRO A 23 12.58 14.95 -14.94
N PHE A 24 13.70 14.77 -14.23
CA PHE A 24 13.70 14.29 -12.86
C PHE A 24 12.91 15.23 -11.94
N LEU A 25 13.22 16.55 -12.00
CA LEU A 25 12.56 17.56 -11.18
C LEU A 25 11.05 17.64 -11.50
N LEU A 26 10.68 17.51 -12.77
CA LEU A 26 9.27 17.49 -13.18
C LEU A 26 8.52 16.30 -12.56
N PHE A 27 9.06 15.08 -12.66
CA PHE A 27 8.45 13.91 -12.07
C PHE A 27 8.43 13.96 -10.54
N ALA A 28 9.50 14.47 -9.91
CA ALA A 28 9.57 14.61 -8.46
C ALA A 28 8.55 15.65 -7.94
N ALA A 29 8.44 16.81 -8.62
CA ALA A 29 7.46 17.83 -8.29
C ALA A 29 6.02 17.34 -8.53
N GLY A 30 5.76 16.65 -9.65
CA GLY A 30 4.46 16.06 -9.95
C GLY A 30 4.07 15.00 -8.93
N SER A 31 5.00 14.13 -8.54
CA SER A 31 4.77 13.12 -7.51
C SER A 31 4.49 13.76 -6.14
N ALA A 32 5.26 14.77 -5.75
CA ALA A 32 5.02 15.52 -4.51
C ALA A 32 3.64 16.21 -4.54
N TYR A 33 3.29 16.84 -5.66
CA TYR A 33 1.97 17.44 -5.83
C TYR A 33 0.86 16.42 -5.60
N CYS A 34 0.92 15.26 -6.24
CA CYS A 34 -0.07 14.19 -6.08
C CYS A 34 -0.14 13.70 -4.62
N VAL A 35 1.02 13.49 -3.97
CA VAL A 35 1.09 13.04 -2.57
C VAL A 35 0.43 14.02 -1.61
N PHE A 36 0.62 15.33 -1.80
CA PHE A 36 0.02 16.34 -0.91
C PHE A 36 -1.47 16.62 -1.21
N HIS A 37 -1.97 16.15 -2.37
CA HIS A 37 -3.40 16.19 -2.70
C HIS A 37 -4.10 14.85 -2.44
N HIS A 38 -3.38 13.84 -1.95
CA HIS A 38 -3.92 12.57 -1.52
C HIS A 38 -4.22 12.60 -0.02
N ASP A 39 -5.46 12.33 0.35
CA ASP A 39 -5.81 12.07 1.75
C ASP A 39 -5.49 10.62 2.09
N PRO A 40 -4.68 10.37 3.16
CA PRO A 40 -4.34 9.01 3.55
C PRO A 40 -5.57 8.14 3.83
N SER A 41 -5.58 6.95 3.26
CA SER A 41 -6.62 5.95 3.46
C SER A 41 -6.54 5.30 4.85
N ARG A 42 -7.59 4.60 5.26
CA ARG A 42 -7.58 3.88 6.54
C ARG A 42 -6.43 2.88 6.70
N HIS A 43 -5.96 2.25 5.63
CA HIS A 43 -4.80 1.34 5.71
C HIS A 43 -3.50 2.06 6.05
N GLU A 44 -3.32 3.28 5.54
CA GLU A 44 -2.17 4.13 5.83
C GLU A 44 -2.28 4.69 7.25
N LEU A 45 -3.48 5.15 7.60
CA LEU A 45 -3.78 5.71 8.93
C LEU A 45 -3.73 4.65 10.04
N GLN A 46 -4.05 3.38 9.76
CA GLN A 46 -3.88 2.29 10.71
C GLN A 46 -2.42 2.21 11.19
N ALA A 47 -1.47 2.20 10.27
CA ALA A 47 -0.05 2.15 10.60
C ALA A 47 0.41 3.40 11.38
N PHE A 48 -0.07 4.58 10.99
CA PHE A 48 0.19 5.84 11.70
C PHE A 48 -0.34 5.80 13.13
N LEU A 49 -1.58 5.36 13.33
CA LEU A 49 -2.22 5.29 14.65
C LEU A 49 -1.55 4.27 15.58
N ILE A 50 -1.08 3.14 15.04
CA ILE A 50 -0.27 2.17 15.80
C ILE A 50 1.02 2.85 16.29
N ALA A 51 1.73 3.55 15.42
CA ALA A 51 2.95 4.26 15.78
C ALA A 51 2.66 5.36 16.82
N ARG A 52 1.59 6.14 16.62
CA ARG A 52 1.13 7.20 17.50
C ARG A 52 0.79 6.70 18.91
N ALA A 53 0.09 5.57 19.00
CA ALA A 53 -0.30 4.95 20.27
C ALA A 53 0.86 4.27 21.00
N SER A 54 2.03 4.14 20.35
CA SER A 54 3.18 3.46 20.91
C SER A 54 4.11 4.41 21.64
N SER A 55 4.38 4.15 22.94
CA SER A 55 5.26 4.98 23.77
C SER A 55 6.75 4.75 23.48
N GLY A 56 7.12 3.61 22.88
CA GLY A 56 8.49 3.23 22.55
C GLY A 56 8.54 1.92 21.78
N LEU A 57 9.73 1.33 21.61
CA LEU A 57 9.92 0.12 20.81
C LEU A 57 9.11 -1.07 21.34
N SER A 58 9.11 -1.30 22.65
CA SER A 58 8.39 -2.43 23.25
C SER A 58 6.89 -2.34 23.00
N SER A 59 6.28 -1.15 23.22
CA SER A 59 4.86 -0.95 22.96
C SER A 59 4.53 -0.97 21.46
N LEU A 60 5.45 -0.54 20.59
CA LEU A 60 5.26 -0.65 19.14
C LEU A 60 5.13 -2.11 18.71
N PHE A 61 6.05 -2.97 19.10
CA PHE A 61 6.01 -4.39 18.74
C PHE A 61 4.85 -5.13 19.42
N HIS A 62 4.43 -4.70 20.61
CA HIS A 62 3.19 -5.19 21.22
C HIS A 62 1.97 -4.82 20.38
N ASN A 63 1.84 -3.57 19.95
CA ASN A 63 0.73 -3.09 19.13
C ASN A 63 0.73 -3.70 17.72
N LEU A 64 1.88 -4.15 17.20
CA LEU A 64 2.03 -4.82 15.92
C LEU A 64 1.71 -6.32 15.97
N ALA A 65 1.50 -6.89 17.14
CA ALA A 65 1.36 -8.35 17.31
C ALA A 65 0.23 -8.97 16.48
N HIS A 66 -0.78 -8.18 16.08
CA HIS A 66 -1.92 -8.64 15.27
C HIS A 66 -1.87 -8.17 13.81
N GLU A 67 -0.81 -7.46 13.39
CA GLU A 67 -0.71 -6.93 12.02
C GLU A 67 -0.08 -7.93 11.03
N GLY A 68 0.73 -8.88 11.52
CA GLY A 68 1.44 -9.85 10.68
C GLY A 68 2.48 -9.21 9.75
N HIS A 69 2.96 -8.02 10.10
CA HIS A 69 3.96 -7.28 9.33
C HIS A 69 5.25 -7.06 10.12
N PRO A 70 6.45 -7.16 9.48
CA PRO A 70 7.69 -6.70 10.08
C PRO A 70 7.66 -5.20 10.38
N GLY A 71 8.46 -4.76 11.37
CA GLY A 71 8.30 -3.44 11.98
C GLY A 71 8.98 -2.25 11.29
N LEU A 72 9.74 -2.40 10.19
CA LEU A 72 10.58 -1.31 9.68
C LEU A 72 9.79 -0.05 9.29
N TRP A 73 8.65 -0.20 8.62
CA TRP A 73 7.77 0.91 8.29
C TRP A 73 7.24 1.62 9.53
N HIS A 74 6.80 0.86 10.52
CA HIS A 74 6.26 1.40 11.77
C HIS A 74 7.34 2.05 12.66
N LEU A 75 8.59 1.61 12.58
CA LEU A 75 9.73 2.28 13.23
C LEU A 75 9.97 3.67 12.63
N LEU A 76 9.88 3.81 11.30
CA LEU A 76 9.98 5.12 10.65
C LEU A 76 8.81 6.01 11.05
N LEU A 77 7.59 5.48 11.07
CA LEU A 77 6.42 6.21 11.52
C LEU A 77 6.53 6.62 12.99
N LEU A 78 7.01 5.73 13.88
CA LEU A 78 7.23 6.07 15.27
C LEU A 78 8.20 7.26 15.43
N ALA A 79 9.29 7.27 14.67
CA ALA A 79 10.23 8.39 14.66
C ALA A 79 9.58 9.67 14.13
N ALA A 80 8.80 9.58 13.04
CA ALA A 80 8.13 10.73 12.44
C ALA A 80 7.05 11.34 13.34
N VAL A 81 6.22 10.50 13.97
CA VAL A 81 5.17 10.95 14.91
C VAL A 81 5.77 11.63 16.15
N ARG A 82 6.96 11.21 16.60
CA ARG A 82 7.67 11.91 17.70
C ARG A 82 8.13 13.31 17.33
N LEU A 83 8.31 13.58 16.05
CA LEU A 83 8.67 14.92 15.56
C LEU A 83 7.43 15.77 15.31
N HIS A 84 6.35 15.16 14.79
CA HIS A 84 5.12 15.86 14.48
C HIS A 84 3.92 14.89 14.52
N ASP A 85 3.01 15.12 15.50
CA ASP A 85 1.85 14.27 15.74
C ASP A 85 0.65 14.69 14.88
N ASP A 86 0.78 14.56 13.56
CA ASP A 86 -0.27 14.85 12.59
C ASP A 86 -0.17 13.89 11.41
N PRO A 87 -1.29 13.43 10.81
CA PRO A 87 -1.28 12.56 9.63
C PRO A 87 -0.46 13.07 8.45
N ILE A 88 -0.16 14.36 8.37
CA ILE A 88 0.70 14.96 7.32
C ILE A 88 2.09 14.30 7.24
N VAL A 89 2.57 13.69 8.34
CA VAL A 89 3.84 12.96 8.33
C VAL A 89 3.84 11.78 7.37
N LEU A 90 2.66 11.18 7.09
CA LEU A 90 2.52 10.15 6.06
C LEU A 90 2.84 10.72 4.68
N ASN A 91 2.24 11.87 4.32
CA ASN A 91 2.48 12.53 3.04
C ASN A 91 3.95 12.95 2.90
N LEU A 92 4.57 13.46 3.98
CA LEU A 92 5.99 13.83 3.97
C LEU A 92 6.90 12.63 3.74
N LEU A 93 6.69 11.53 4.47
CA LEU A 93 7.47 10.30 4.28
C LEU A 93 7.26 9.72 2.89
N GLN A 94 6.03 9.74 2.39
CA GLN A 94 5.68 9.24 1.07
C GLN A 94 6.33 10.06 -0.04
N ALA A 95 6.33 11.39 0.06
CA ALA A 95 7.05 12.26 -0.86
C ALA A 95 8.55 11.97 -0.87
N LEU A 96 9.16 11.74 0.29
CA LEU A 96 10.58 11.35 0.40
C LEU A 96 10.85 9.99 -0.24
N ILE A 97 9.99 9.00 -0.03
CA ILE A 97 10.09 7.65 -0.63
C ILE A 97 9.95 7.75 -2.16
N ALA A 98 8.97 8.50 -2.66
CA ALA A 98 8.79 8.73 -4.09
C ALA A 98 10.00 9.42 -4.71
N ALA A 99 10.52 10.47 -4.08
CA ALA A 99 11.73 11.18 -4.52
C ALA A 99 12.96 10.26 -4.52
N ALA A 100 13.12 9.40 -3.51
CA ALA A 100 14.21 8.41 -3.45
C ALA A 100 14.09 7.37 -4.58
N THR A 101 12.88 6.87 -4.87
CA THR A 101 12.62 5.94 -5.99
C THR A 101 12.99 6.61 -7.32
N LEU A 102 12.51 7.81 -7.56
CA LEU A 102 12.81 8.58 -8.77
C LEU A 102 14.31 8.89 -8.89
N SER A 103 14.97 9.21 -7.77
CA SER A 103 16.43 9.44 -7.75
C SER A 103 17.19 8.20 -8.20
N LEU A 104 16.84 7.00 -7.71
CA LEU A 104 17.45 5.76 -8.15
C LEU A 104 17.21 5.49 -9.63
N ILE A 105 15.99 5.74 -10.14
CA ILE A 105 15.65 5.56 -11.55
C ILE A 105 16.44 6.54 -12.44
N TRP A 106 16.46 7.83 -12.09
CA TRP A 106 17.05 8.86 -12.95
C TRP A 106 18.57 8.93 -12.87
N LEU A 107 19.15 8.69 -11.69
CA LEU A 107 20.58 8.87 -11.45
C LEU A 107 21.39 7.58 -11.60
N ALA A 108 20.80 6.43 -11.25
CA ALA A 108 21.53 5.16 -11.19
C ALA A 108 21.11 4.14 -12.26
N ALA A 109 19.83 4.13 -12.70
CA ALA A 109 19.38 3.10 -13.65
C ALA A 109 19.94 3.32 -15.07
N PRO A 110 20.41 2.26 -15.76
CA PRO A 110 21.02 2.31 -17.10
C PRO A 110 19.97 2.34 -18.22
N PHE A 111 18.83 2.96 -17.97
CA PHE A 111 17.75 3.14 -18.92
C PHE A 111 17.93 4.45 -19.70
N ASN A 112 17.43 4.50 -20.94
CA ASN A 112 17.37 5.75 -21.68
C ASN A 112 16.28 6.71 -21.14
N GLY A 113 16.26 7.95 -21.63
CA GLY A 113 15.34 8.98 -21.13
C GLY A 113 13.86 8.61 -21.29
N ILE A 114 13.48 7.97 -22.40
CA ILE A 114 12.09 7.53 -22.66
C ILE A 114 11.69 6.43 -21.67
N GLU A 115 12.54 5.44 -21.45
CA GLU A 115 12.26 4.37 -20.50
C GLU A 115 12.17 4.88 -19.06
N LYS A 116 13.05 5.82 -18.66
CA LYS A 116 12.99 6.48 -17.36
C LYS A 116 11.68 7.26 -17.19
N ALA A 117 11.25 7.98 -18.22
CA ALA A 117 9.99 8.72 -18.20
C ALA A 117 8.78 7.79 -18.10
N LEU A 118 8.72 6.74 -18.93
CA LEU A 118 7.65 5.74 -18.88
C LEU A 118 7.62 5.02 -17.53
N LEU A 119 8.78 4.64 -16.99
CA LEU A 119 8.89 4.00 -15.69
C LEU A 119 8.43 4.95 -14.58
N SER A 120 8.84 6.23 -14.61
CA SER A 120 8.43 7.24 -13.64
C SER A 120 6.93 7.54 -13.68
N ALA A 121 6.27 7.38 -14.85
CA ALA A 121 4.83 7.55 -15.03
C ALA A 121 4.06 6.24 -14.83
N SER A 122 4.72 5.09 -14.61
CA SER A 122 4.07 3.79 -14.53
C SER A 122 3.17 3.69 -13.29
N TYR A 123 2.10 2.89 -13.40
CA TYR A 123 1.11 2.69 -12.35
C TYR A 123 1.75 2.37 -11.00
N TYR A 124 2.68 1.43 -10.97
CA TYR A 124 3.29 0.99 -9.72
C TYR A 124 4.25 2.03 -9.11
N ILE A 125 4.99 2.77 -9.95
CA ILE A 125 5.96 3.77 -9.44
C ILE A 125 5.29 5.10 -9.12
N ALA A 126 4.38 5.56 -9.96
CA ALA A 126 3.78 6.89 -9.82
C ALA A 126 2.52 6.91 -8.95
N PHE A 127 1.79 5.79 -8.87
CA PHE A 127 0.50 5.72 -8.19
C PHE A 127 0.50 4.73 -7.01
N GLU A 128 0.60 3.42 -7.24
CA GLU A 128 0.41 2.42 -6.19
C GLU A 128 1.41 2.57 -5.04
N TYR A 129 2.71 2.67 -5.35
CA TYR A 129 3.76 2.75 -4.32
C TYR A 129 4.17 4.18 -3.95
N ALA A 130 3.81 5.17 -4.77
CA ALA A 130 4.03 6.57 -4.44
C ALA A 130 2.88 7.20 -3.66
N LEU A 131 1.62 6.74 -3.83
CA LEU A 131 0.43 7.36 -3.24
C LEU A 131 -0.28 6.43 -2.24
N LEU A 132 -0.57 5.18 -2.60
CA LEU A 132 -1.49 4.33 -1.85
C LEU A 132 -0.82 3.40 -0.82
N ALA A 133 0.44 3.10 -0.98
CA ALA A 133 1.09 2.06 -0.17
C ALA A 133 2.52 2.46 0.26
N PRO A 134 2.68 3.47 1.14
CA PRO A 134 4.00 4.02 1.49
C PRO A 134 4.96 2.99 2.08
N GLY A 135 4.48 2.06 2.89
CA GLY A 135 5.30 0.96 3.39
C GLY A 135 5.87 0.10 2.25
N TYR A 136 5.06 -0.21 1.23
CA TYR A 136 5.53 -0.92 0.03
C TYR A 136 6.45 -0.06 -0.83
N GLY A 137 6.19 1.24 -0.93
CA GLY A 137 7.08 2.20 -1.60
C GLY A 137 8.50 2.17 -1.02
N LEU A 138 8.63 2.12 0.32
CA LEU A 138 9.93 1.94 0.99
C LEU A 138 10.60 0.62 0.57
N GLY A 139 9.82 -0.47 0.45
CA GLY A 139 10.32 -1.75 -0.04
C GLY A 139 10.86 -1.67 -1.47
N VAL A 140 10.19 -0.91 -2.34
CA VAL A 140 10.64 -0.65 -3.73
C VAL A 140 11.93 0.18 -3.76
N VAL A 141 12.06 1.22 -2.91
CA VAL A 141 13.33 1.96 -2.75
C VAL A 141 14.46 1.01 -2.36
N LEU A 142 14.24 0.15 -1.36
CA LEU A 142 15.25 -0.80 -0.88
C LEU A 142 15.59 -1.86 -1.94
N PHE A 143 14.59 -2.30 -2.73
CA PHE A 143 14.82 -3.20 -3.85
C PHE A 143 15.69 -2.54 -4.95
N PHE A 144 15.38 -1.32 -5.36
CA PHE A 144 16.20 -0.61 -6.36
C PHE A 144 17.57 -0.23 -5.79
N ALA A 145 17.68 0.10 -4.51
CA ALA A 145 18.97 0.27 -3.83
C ALA A 145 19.80 -1.03 -3.86
N PHE A 146 19.17 -2.17 -3.57
CA PHE A 146 19.81 -3.48 -3.75
C PHE A 146 20.33 -3.68 -5.17
N VAL A 147 19.51 -3.38 -6.20
CA VAL A 147 19.91 -3.51 -7.61
C VAL A 147 21.10 -2.60 -7.94
N ALA A 148 21.05 -1.35 -7.51
CA ALA A 148 22.12 -0.37 -7.73
C ALA A 148 23.43 -0.77 -7.00
N LEU A 149 23.30 -1.28 -5.79
CA LEU A 149 24.43 -1.67 -4.93
C LEU A 149 24.88 -3.12 -5.09
N ARG A 150 24.32 -3.88 -6.04
CA ARG A 150 24.52 -5.35 -6.16
C ARG A 150 25.98 -5.81 -6.28
N ARG A 151 26.90 -4.92 -6.66
CA ARG A 151 28.35 -5.19 -6.70
C ARG A 151 29.08 -4.79 -5.43
N SER A 152 28.37 -4.18 -4.47
CA SER A 152 28.87 -3.74 -3.18
C SER A 152 28.39 -4.66 -2.05
N PRO A 153 29.10 -4.82 -0.96
CA PRO A 153 28.62 -5.53 0.22
C PRO A 153 27.35 -4.90 0.85
N TRP A 154 27.09 -3.63 0.62
CA TRP A 154 25.89 -2.92 1.07
C TRP A 154 24.58 -3.47 0.46
N SER A 155 24.66 -4.23 -0.62
CA SER A 155 23.50 -4.91 -1.21
C SER A 155 22.86 -5.90 -0.23
N TRP A 156 23.63 -6.54 0.64
CA TRP A 156 23.13 -7.44 1.67
C TRP A 156 22.35 -6.70 2.76
N LEU A 157 22.80 -5.50 3.14
CA LEU A 157 22.06 -4.64 4.06
C LEU A 157 20.73 -4.19 3.44
N ALA A 158 20.75 -3.76 2.16
CA ALA A 158 19.52 -3.38 1.46
C ALA A 158 18.49 -4.52 1.41
N LEU A 159 18.94 -5.77 1.12
CA LEU A 159 18.09 -6.97 1.18
C LEU A 159 17.55 -7.23 2.58
N GLY A 160 18.39 -7.12 3.61
CA GLY A 160 17.98 -7.33 5.00
C GLY A 160 16.94 -6.31 5.47
N LEU A 161 17.12 -5.03 5.15
CA LEU A 161 16.14 -3.99 5.43
C LEU A 161 14.85 -4.22 4.64
N MET A 162 14.95 -4.59 3.35
CA MET A 162 13.80 -4.92 2.50
C MET A 162 12.96 -6.07 3.09
N ALA A 163 13.59 -7.10 3.66
CA ALA A 163 12.89 -8.20 4.31
C ALA A 163 12.02 -7.73 5.49
N ASN A 164 12.36 -6.61 6.13
CA ASN A 164 11.64 -6.05 7.26
C ASN A 164 10.46 -5.14 6.88
N ILE A 165 10.00 -5.18 5.63
CA ILE A 165 8.82 -4.40 5.16
C ILE A 165 7.55 -5.25 5.20
N ALA A 166 7.53 -6.39 4.53
CA ALA A 166 6.39 -7.30 4.44
C ALA A 166 6.85 -8.69 4.00
N ILE A 167 6.01 -9.72 4.19
CA ILE A 167 6.32 -11.09 3.79
C ILE A 167 6.69 -11.22 2.31
N HIS A 168 6.07 -10.44 1.44
CA HIS A 168 6.37 -10.42 0.00
C HIS A 168 7.81 -9.95 -0.26
N PHE A 169 8.23 -8.86 0.40
CA PHE A 169 9.59 -8.37 0.31
C PHE A 169 10.61 -9.28 0.99
N MET A 170 10.21 -10.01 2.04
CA MET A 170 11.03 -11.05 2.66
C MET A 170 11.35 -12.15 1.64
N ALA A 171 10.35 -12.63 0.92
CA ALA A 171 10.54 -13.63 -0.13
C ALA A 171 11.41 -13.11 -1.28
N LEU A 172 11.18 -11.88 -1.74
CA LEU A 172 12.02 -11.24 -2.76
C LEU A 172 13.46 -11.02 -2.28
N ALA A 173 13.67 -10.71 -1.00
CA ALA A 173 14.99 -10.59 -0.40
C ALA A 173 15.74 -11.92 -0.41
N ALA A 174 15.04 -13.03 -0.13
CA ALA A 174 15.62 -14.37 -0.22
C ALA A 174 16.03 -14.70 -1.68
N VAL A 175 15.17 -14.43 -2.67
CA VAL A 175 15.50 -14.60 -4.10
C VAL A 175 16.71 -13.73 -4.50
N GLY A 176 16.75 -12.46 -4.06
CA GLY A 176 17.88 -11.56 -4.28
C GLY A 176 19.18 -12.07 -3.66
N GLY A 177 19.12 -12.60 -2.43
CA GLY A 177 20.24 -13.22 -1.74
C GLY A 177 20.77 -14.44 -2.50
N CYS A 178 19.89 -15.34 -2.95
CA CYS A 178 20.26 -16.47 -3.79
C CYS A 178 20.94 -16.02 -5.10
N LEU A 179 20.43 -14.95 -5.73
CA LEU A 179 21.02 -14.39 -6.95
C LEU A 179 22.44 -13.83 -6.69
N LEU A 180 22.67 -13.12 -5.55
CA LEU A 180 23.99 -12.65 -5.17
C LEU A 180 24.97 -13.81 -4.93
N VAL A 181 24.55 -14.85 -4.20
CA VAL A 181 25.38 -16.06 -3.99
C VAL A 181 25.73 -16.74 -5.31
N TYR A 182 24.75 -16.91 -6.21
CA TYR A 182 24.95 -17.47 -7.55
C TYR A 182 25.97 -16.64 -8.36
N ARG A 183 25.89 -15.29 -8.24
CA ARG A 183 26.83 -14.37 -8.89
C ARG A 183 28.18 -14.23 -8.14
N ARG A 184 28.43 -15.09 -7.17
CA ARG A 184 29.66 -15.10 -6.35
C ARG A 184 29.92 -13.82 -5.55
N GLN A 185 28.91 -13.02 -5.31
CA GLN A 185 28.95 -11.86 -4.41
C GLN A 185 28.81 -12.32 -2.95
N ARG A 186 29.90 -12.91 -2.42
CA ARG A 186 29.91 -13.59 -1.11
C ARG A 186 30.64 -12.75 -0.05
N SER A 187 30.02 -11.69 0.42
CA SER A 187 30.50 -10.96 1.59
C SER A 187 30.05 -11.67 2.87
N ARG A 188 30.96 -12.33 3.59
CA ARG A 188 30.62 -13.01 4.86
C ARG A 188 29.93 -12.08 5.86
N PRO A 189 30.45 -10.84 6.16
CA PRO A 189 29.76 -9.93 7.06
C PRO A 189 28.43 -9.46 6.50
N GLY A 190 28.31 -9.21 5.18
CA GLY A 190 27.05 -8.84 4.55
C GLY A 190 25.99 -9.94 4.67
N ILE A 191 26.37 -11.21 4.44
CA ILE A 191 25.47 -12.36 4.61
C ILE A 191 25.03 -12.48 6.06
N ALA A 192 25.94 -12.30 7.02
CA ALA A 192 25.59 -12.36 8.46
C ALA A 192 24.58 -11.27 8.84
N VAL A 193 24.77 -10.02 8.36
CA VAL A 193 23.82 -8.91 8.57
C VAL A 193 22.47 -9.24 7.92
N PHE A 194 22.46 -9.74 6.68
CA PHE A 194 21.23 -10.14 6.01
C PHE A 194 20.47 -11.21 6.79
N LEU A 195 21.15 -12.28 7.24
CA LEU A 195 20.51 -13.36 7.99
C LEU A 195 19.98 -12.89 9.35
N ALA A 196 20.70 -12.00 10.03
CA ALA A 196 20.24 -11.40 11.29
C ALA A 196 18.97 -10.56 11.07
N LEU A 197 18.95 -9.69 10.05
CA LEU A 197 17.78 -8.88 9.70
C LEU A 197 16.60 -9.73 9.19
N LEU A 198 16.88 -10.80 8.46
CA LEU A 198 15.86 -11.76 8.03
C LEU A 198 15.24 -12.49 9.23
N ALA A 199 16.05 -12.91 10.20
CA ALA A 199 15.55 -13.51 11.43
C ALA A 199 14.65 -12.55 12.22
N ILE A 200 15.06 -11.27 12.35
CA ILE A 200 14.24 -10.22 12.97
C ILE A 200 12.92 -10.09 12.20
N ALA A 201 12.95 -10.04 10.86
CA ALA A 201 11.75 -9.95 10.04
C ALA A 201 10.79 -11.12 10.27
N VAL A 202 11.30 -12.36 10.32
CA VAL A 202 10.50 -13.55 10.59
C VAL A 202 9.87 -13.48 11.99
N ILE A 203 10.65 -13.16 13.02
CA ILE A 203 10.18 -13.09 14.41
C ILE A 203 9.09 -12.01 14.56
N THR A 204 9.31 -10.83 13.97
CA THR A 204 8.39 -9.69 14.12
C THR A 204 7.16 -9.77 13.22
N ALA A 205 7.20 -10.55 12.15
CA ALA A 205 6.05 -10.81 11.30
C ALA A 205 5.13 -11.94 11.82
N PHE A 206 5.58 -12.72 12.83
CA PHE A 206 4.79 -13.82 13.35
C PHE A 206 3.63 -13.28 14.19
N PRO A 207 2.38 -13.51 13.76
CA PRO A 207 1.22 -12.92 14.43
C PRO A 207 0.94 -13.57 15.78
N ALA A 208 0.24 -12.84 16.68
CA ALA A 208 -0.26 -13.38 17.91
C ALA A 208 -1.25 -14.55 17.67
N PRO A 209 -1.37 -15.52 18.60
CA PRO A 209 -2.20 -16.72 18.39
C PRO A 209 -3.69 -16.44 18.17
N ASP A 210 -4.20 -15.32 18.69
CA ASP A 210 -5.58 -14.86 18.54
C ASP A 210 -5.79 -13.91 17.36
N THR A 211 -4.77 -13.75 16.50
CA THR A 211 -4.90 -12.92 15.30
C THR A 211 -5.86 -13.57 14.31
N ILE A 212 -6.78 -12.78 13.80
CA ILE A 212 -7.59 -13.16 12.65
C ILE A 212 -6.64 -13.30 11.46
N VAL A 213 -6.18 -14.48 11.21
CA VAL A 213 -5.69 -14.81 9.88
C VAL A 213 -6.94 -14.82 9.02
N ALA A 214 -7.05 -13.89 8.05
CA ALA A 214 -8.17 -13.87 7.13
C ALA A 214 -8.37 -15.29 6.58
N THR A 215 -9.20 -16.08 7.28
CA THR A 215 -9.52 -17.45 6.92
C THR A 215 -10.33 -17.35 5.66
N GLN A 216 -9.61 -17.42 4.54
CA GLN A 216 -10.25 -17.41 3.25
C GLN A 216 -11.00 -18.75 3.14
N PRO A 217 -12.34 -18.74 3.09
CA PRO A 217 -13.15 -19.97 3.10
C PRO A 217 -12.92 -20.84 1.87
N GLN A 218 -12.14 -20.34 0.91
CA GLN A 218 -11.88 -21.00 -0.37
C GLN A 218 -10.81 -22.07 -0.23
N GLY A 219 -11.05 -23.23 -0.82
CA GLY A 219 -10.05 -24.30 -0.86
C GLY A 219 -8.75 -23.89 -1.58
N LEU A 220 -7.65 -24.56 -1.22
CA LEU A 220 -6.30 -24.25 -1.73
C LEU A 220 -6.24 -24.18 -3.27
N ALA A 221 -6.96 -25.05 -3.99
CA ALA A 221 -6.99 -25.07 -5.45
C ALA A 221 -7.58 -23.77 -6.03
N LEU A 222 -8.69 -23.27 -5.46
CA LEU A 222 -9.29 -22.02 -5.90
C LEU A 222 -8.39 -20.83 -5.57
N ARG A 223 -7.79 -20.80 -4.38
CA ARG A 223 -6.81 -19.77 -4.00
C ARG A 223 -5.61 -19.74 -4.94
N ALA A 224 -5.10 -20.91 -5.35
CA ALA A 224 -4.03 -20.99 -6.32
C ALA A 224 -4.44 -20.41 -7.70
N LEU A 225 -5.63 -20.74 -8.19
CA LEU A 225 -6.15 -20.18 -9.44
C LEU A 225 -6.32 -18.67 -9.36
N VAL A 226 -6.88 -18.15 -8.24
CA VAL A 226 -7.05 -16.71 -8.04
C VAL A 226 -5.70 -16.01 -7.88
N SER A 227 -4.74 -16.61 -7.18
CA SER A 227 -3.39 -16.06 -7.05
C SER A 227 -2.69 -15.98 -8.41
N LEU A 228 -2.84 -16.99 -9.26
CA LEU A 228 -2.32 -16.97 -10.64
C LEU A 228 -3.00 -15.88 -11.48
N ALA A 229 -4.32 -15.78 -11.39
CA ALA A 229 -5.07 -14.74 -12.07
C ALA A 229 -4.64 -13.33 -11.63
N ARG A 230 -4.38 -13.12 -10.35
CA ARG A 230 -3.93 -11.83 -9.81
C ARG A 230 -2.52 -11.42 -10.27
N LEU A 231 -1.67 -12.35 -10.68
CA LEU A 231 -0.40 -11.99 -11.34
C LEU A 231 -0.60 -11.13 -12.59
N SER A 232 -1.77 -11.19 -13.22
CA SER A 232 -2.13 -10.32 -14.34
C SER A 232 -2.05 -8.83 -13.99
N ALA A 233 -2.26 -8.48 -12.72
CA ALA A 233 -2.16 -7.10 -12.24
C ALA A 233 -0.78 -6.48 -12.49
N ALA A 234 0.29 -7.28 -12.51
CA ALA A 234 1.62 -6.79 -12.85
C ALA A 234 1.73 -6.20 -14.27
N LEU A 235 0.89 -6.68 -15.20
CA LEU A 235 0.81 -6.18 -16.58
C LEU A 235 -0.33 -5.18 -16.76
N LEU A 236 -1.51 -5.52 -16.22
CA LEU A 236 -2.74 -4.74 -16.30
C LEU A 236 -3.25 -4.50 -14.87
N PRO A 237 -2.88 -3.41 -14.21
CA PRO A 237 -3.35 -3.09 -12.86
C PRO A 237 -4.86 -2.85 -12.89
N VAL A 238 -5.60 -3.60 -12.09
CA VAL A 238 -7.07 -3.75 -12.18
C VAL A 238 -7.82 -2.64 -11.45
N ASN A 239 -7.19 -2.00 -10.46
CA ASN A 239 -7.83 -0.98 -9.60
C ASN A 239 -7.68 0.46 -10.11
N ALA A 240 -7.28 0.66 -11.37
CA ALA A 240 -7.23 1.98 -11.95
C ALA A 240 -8.66 2.53 -12.09
N SER A 241 -9.12 3.33 -11.13
CA SER A 241 -10.34 4.10 -11.26
C SER A 241 -10.19 5.15 -12.36
N SER A 242 -11.20 5.25 -13.21
CA SER A 242 -11.23 6.15 -14.36
C SER A 242 -12.10 7.35 -14.07
N PRO A 243 -11.75 8.56 -14.53
CA PRO A 243 -12.65 9.70 -14.55
C PRO A 243 -13.92 9.46 -15.38
N LEU A 244 -13.95 8.44 -16.25
CA LEU A 244 -15.10 8.04 -17.04
C LEU A 244 -15.97 6.95 -16.36
N GLY A 245 -15.70 6.61 -15.09
CA GLY A 245 -16.41 5.55 -14.37
C GLY A 245 -16.07 4.13 -14.84
N LEU A 246 -15.14 3.99 -15.81
CA LEU A 246 -14.65 2.71 -16.30
C LEU A 246 -13.41 2.33 -15.47
N SER A 247 -13.50 1.31 -14.66
CA SER A 247 -12.31 0.71 -14.05
C SER A 247 -11.69 -0.32 -14.99
N TRP A 248 -10.37 -0.50 -14.94
CA TRP A 248 -9.73 -1.64 -15.58
C TRP A 248 -10.33 -2.97 -15.12
N SER A 249 -10.83 -3.02 -13.88
CA SER A 249 -11.59 -4.17 -13.36
C SER A 249 -12.84 -4.44 -14.18
N GLN A 250 -13.53 -3.44 -14.69
CA GLN A 250 -14.71 -3.62 -15.57
C GLN A 250 -14.30 -4.09 -16.97
N VAL A 251 -13.16 -3.60 -17.49
CA VAL A 251 -12.59 -4.11 -18.74
C VAL A 251 -12.12 -5.57 -18.58
N CYS A 252 -11.51 -5.92 -17.44
CA CYS A 252 -11.12 -7.29 -17.14
C CYS A 252 -12.29 -8.17 -16.65
N ALA A 253 -13.34 -7.60 -16.03
CA ALA A 253 -14.57 -8.34 -15.68
C ALA A 253 -15.38 -8.72 -16.93
N ALA A 254 -15.30 -7.95 -18.00
CA ALA A 254 -15.77 -8.39 -19.31
C ALA A 254 -14.99 -9.60 -19.87
N CYS A 255 -13.78 -9.86 -19.32
CA CYS A 255 -12.99 -11.08 -19.54
C CYS A 255 -13.28 -12.09 -18.41
N SER A 256 -14.53 -12.50 -18.23
CA SER A 256 -14.92 -13.54 -17.27
C SER A 256 -14.27 -14.90 -17.59
N GLY A 257 -14.07 -15.73 -16.57
CA GLY A 257 -13.60 -17.12 -16.74
C GLY A 257 -12.08 -17.26 -16.76
N LEU A 258 -11.52 -17.85 -17.83
CA LEU A 258 -10.10 -18.21 -17.90
C LEU A 258 -9.15 -17.06 -18.26
N ALA A 259 -9.66 -15.92 -18.73
CA ALA A 259 -8.83 -14.83 -19.24
C ALA A 259 -7.83 -14.26 -18.21
N PRO A 260 -8.18 -14.00 -16.94
CA PRO A 260 -7.22 -13.53 -15.94
C PRO A 260 -6.11 -14.56 -15.67
N ILE A 261 -6.43 -15.86 -15.71
CA ILE A 261 -5.44 -16.95 -15.56
C ILE A 261 -4.47 -16.96 -16.74
N VAL A 262 -4.99 -16.85 -17.96
CA VAL A 262 -4.17 -16.77 -19.18
C VAL A 262 -3.27 -15.53 -19.12
N LEU A 263 -3.79 -14.38 -18.70
CA LEU A 263 -2.99 -13.16 -18.51
C LEU A 263 -1.91 -13.35 -17.45
N GLY A 264 -2.21 -14.01 -16.32
CA GLY A 264 -1.22 -14.35 -15.30
C GLY A 264 -0.09 -15.25 -15.85
N LEU A 265 -0.44 -16.26 -16.64
CA LEU A 265 0.56 -17.09 -17.33
C LEU A 265 1.37 -16.29 -18.35
N LEU A 266 0.73 -15.36 -19.07
CA LEU A 266 1.43 -14.47 -20.00
C LEU A 266 2.42 -13.55 -19.28
N VAL A 267 2.11 -13.05 -18.10
CA VAL A 267 3.04 -12.28 -17.27
C VAL A 267 4.32 -13.08 -17.01
N LEU A 268 4.18 -14.35 -16.62
CA LEU A 268 5.33 -15.24 -16.41
C LEU A 268 6.12 -15.45 -17.68
N ALA A 269 5.44 -15.81 -18.77
CA ALA A 269 6.07 -16.13 -20.05
C ALA A 269 6.76 -14.89 -20.67
N ILE A 270 6.08 -13.75 -20.71
CA ILE A 270 6.60 -12.50 -21.29
C ILE A 270 7.78 -11.98 -20.47
N GLY A 271 7.67 -11.99 -19.14
CA GLY A 271 8.76 -11.57 -18.25
C GLY A 271 10.00 -12.45 -18.41
N ALA A 272 9.84 -13.77 -18.37
CA ALA A 272 10.94 -14.70 -18.57
C ALA A 272 11.55 -14.59 -19.98
N TYR A 273 10.70 -14.49 -21.00
CA TYR A 273 11.14 -14.32 -22.40
C TYR A 273 11.91 -13.02 -22.61
N SER A 274 11.49 -11.90 -22.00
CA SER A 274 12.18 -10.62 -22.12
C SER A 274 13.61 -10.66 -21.55
N LEU A 275 13.87 -11.59 -20.62
CA LEU A 275 15.17 -11.83 -19.98
C LEU A 275 15.91 -13.07 -20.53
N ARG A 276 15.44 -13.69 -21.63
CA ARG A 276 15.96 -14.95 -22.17
C ARG A 276 17.47 -14.96 -22.49
N ALA A 277 18.02 -13.79 -22.81
CA ALA A 277 19.46 -13.63 -23.02
C ALA A 277 20.30 -13.79 -21.73
N ARG A 278 19.65 -13.90 -20.58
CA ARG A 278 20.24 -13.99 -19.23
C ARG A 278 19.49 -15.03 -18.38
N PRO A 279 19.74 -16.33 -18.58
CA PRO A 279 18.97 -17.41 -17.94
C PRO A 279 18.87 -17.28 -16.41
N ALA A 280 19.93 -16.85 -15.73
CA ALA A 280 19.92 -16.66 -14.29
C ALA A 280 18.94 -15.54 -13.86
N LEU A 281 18.80 -14.46 -14.65
CA LEU A 281 17.83 -13.39 -14.36
C LEU A 281 16.41 -13.82 -14.69
N SER A 282 16.22 -14.57 -15.79
CA SER A 282 14.94 -15.19 -16.13
C SER A 282 14.49 -16.14 -15.03
N GLY A 283 15.39 -16.99 -14.51
CA GLY A 283 15.13 -17.88 -13.37
C GLY A 283 14.80 -17.12 -12.10
N ALA A 284 15.52 -16.03 -11.79
CA ALA A 284 15.24 -15.18 -10.63
C ALA A 284 13.85 -14.50 -10.74
N TYR A 285 13.44 -14.08 -11.96
CA TYR A 285 12.10 -13.55 -12.20
C TYR A 285 11.01 -14.60 -11.91
N LEU A 286 11.17 -15.80 -12.46
CA LEU A 286 10.21 -16.89 -12.23
C LEU A 286 10.17 -17.31 -10.75
N ALA A 287 11.32 -17.34 -10.07
CA ALA A 287 11.39 -17.62 -8.62
C ALA A 287 10.67 -16.55 -7.80
N ALA A 288 10.83 -15.26 -8.15
CA ALA A 288 10.14 -14.16 -7.49
C ALA A 288 8.62 -14.23 -7.70
N CYS A 289 8.16 -14.43 -8.95
CA CYS A 289 6.74 -14.63 -9.26
C CYS A 289 6.16 -15.86 -8.57
N GLY A 290 6.92 -16.98 -8.55
CA GLY A 290 6.56 -18.20 -7.84
C GLY A 290 6.39 -17.97 -6.33
N ALA A 291 7.28 -17.18 -5.71
CA ALA A 291 7.17 -16.81 -4.30
C ALA A 291 5.91 -15.95 -4.03
N LEU A 292 5.62 -14.95 -4.86
CA LEU A 292 4.39 -14.15 -4.76
C LEU A 292 3.14 -15.02 -4.92
N PHE A 293 3.15 -15.93 -5.90
CA PHE A 293 2.08 -16.91 -6.11
C PHE A 293 1.87 -17.80 -4.89
N LEU A 294 2.94 -18.35 -4.31
CA LEU A 294 2.86 -19.24 -3.15
C LEU A 294 2.33 -18.52 -1.92
N ILE A 295 2.76 -17.28 -1.67
CA ILE A 295 2.23 -16.45 -0.58
C ILE A 295 0.72 -16.24 -0.79
N GLY A 296 0.30 -15.88 -2.01
CA GLY A 296 -1.10 -15.70 -2.34
C GLY A 296 -1.94 -16.96 -2.16
N ALA A 297 -1.45 -18.08 -2.62
CA ALA A 297 -2.16 -19.37 -2.55
C ALA A 297 -2.20 -19.94 -1.12
N ALA A 298 -1.10 -19.87 -0.36
CA ALA A 298 -0.96 -20.57 0.90
C ALA A 298 -1.23 -19.72 2.14
N ILE A 299 -0.89 -18.41 2.10
CA ILE A 299 -0.91 -17.55 3.29
C ILE A 299 -2.01 -16.50 3.18
N TYR A 300 -1.89 -15.59 2.22
CA TYR A 300 -2.78 -14.44 2.10
C TYR A 300 -2.95 -14.04 0.63
N LEU A 301 -4.19 -14.10 0.14
CA LEU A 301 -4.49 -13.87 -1.28
C LEU A 301 -4.10 -12.47 -1.77
N GLY A 302 -4.03 -11.49 -0.89
CA GLY A 302 -3.49 -10.16 -1.15
C GLY A 302 -4.32 -9.30 -2.12
N TYR A 303 -3.73 -8.17 -2.49
CA TYR A 303 -4.25 -7.16 -3.41
C TYR A 303 -3.26 -6.94 -4.56
N ASP A 304 -3.62 -6.10 -5.54
CA ASP A 304 -2.80 -5.81 -6.73
C ASP A 304 -1.39 -5.32 -6.38
N ARG A 305 -1.24 -4.55 -5.28
CA ARG A 305 0.07 -4.11 -4.77
C ARG A 305 1.06 -5.23 -4.49
N HIS A 306 0.57 -6.41 -4.12
CA HIS A 306 1.43 -7.57 -3.84
C HIS A 306 1.95 -8.21 -5.13
N TYR A 307 1.07 -8.37 -6.11
CA TYR A 307 1.40 -8.99 -7.39
C TYR A 307 2.12 -8.02 -8.33
N GLY A 308 1.88 -6.71 -8.18
CA GLY A 308 2.61 -5.65 -8.87
C GLY A 308 4.12 -5.65 -8.61
N LEU A 309 4.56 -6.28 -7.52
CA LEU A 309 5.99 -6.52 -7.28
C LEU A 309 6.65 -7.34 -8.38
N ALA A 310 5.92 -8.16 -9.14
CA ALA A 310 6.45 -8.85 -10.31
C ALA A 310 6.90 -7.85 -11.40
N PHE A 311 6.19 -6.72 -11.60
CA PHE A 311 6.64 -5.63 -12.45
C PHE A 311 7.92 -4.97 -11.92
N VAL A 312 7.97 -4.65 -10.62
CA VAL A 312 9.15 -4.04 -9.98
C VAL A 312 10.38 -4.93 -10.12
N VAL A 313 10.21 -6.24 -9.89
CA VAL A 313 11.27 -7.24 -10.06
C VAL A 313 11.74 -7.28 -11.49
N LEU A 314 10.82 -7.29 -12.48
CA LEU A 314 11.16 -7.28 -13.89
C LEU A 314 12.04 -6.06 -14.26
N VAL A 315 11.65 -4.87 -13.79
CA VAL A 315 12.41 -3.62 -13.97
C VAL A 315 13.81 -3.75 -13.39
N GLY A 316 13.95 -4.22 -12.15
CA GLY A 316 15.26 -4.39 -11.51
C GLY A 316 16.14 -5.43 -12.22
N LEU A 317 15.56 -6.50 -12.74
CA LEU A 317 16.31 -7.49 -13.49
C LEU A 317 16.74 -7.00 -14.88
N HIS A 318 15.92 -6.19 -15.56
CA HIS A 318 16.33 -5.48 -16.77
C HIS A 318 17.44 -4.46 -16.49
N TRP A 319 17.38 -3.77 -15.35
CA TRP A 319 18.46 -2.91 -14.90
C TRP A 319 19.77 -3.69 -14.76
N MET A 320 19.74 -4.82 -14.02
CA MET A 320 20.92 -5.69 -13.88
C MET A 320 21.46 -6.19 -15.23
N ALA A 321 20.56 -6.59 -16.14
CA ALA A 321 20.93 -7.11 -17.44
C ALA A 321 21.69 -6.08 -18.29
N ARG A 322 21.27 -4.82 -18.25
CA ARG A 322 21.89 -3.71 -18.99
C ARG A 322 23.21 -3.24 -18.38
N ASP A 323 23.28 -3.16 -17.04
CA ASP A 323 24.54 -2.86 -16.38
C ASP A 323 25.64 -3.89 -16.67
N ASP A 324 25.22 -5.16 -16.84
CA ASP A 324 26.16 -6.23 -17.19
C ASP A 324 26.56 -6.22 -18.67
N LYS A 325 25.69 -5.68 -19.55
CA LYS A 325 25.94 -5.49 -20.99
C LYS A 325 25.25 -4.21 -21.47
N PRO A 326 25.94 -3.05 -21.43
CA PRO A 326 25.37 -1.77 -21.83
C PRO A 326 24.93 -1.71 -23.31
N GLN A 327 25.46 -2.60 -24.15
CA GLN A 327 25.14 -2.67 -25.59
C GLN A 327 23.82 -3.42 -25.89
N LEU A 328 23.16 -4.00 -24.87
CA LEU A 328 21.87 -4.63 -25.07
C LEU A 328 20.82 -3.59 -25.48
N ALA A 329 20.28 -3.77 -26.69
CA ALA A 329 19.12 -2.99 -27.11
C ALA A 329 17.94 -3.18 -26.15
N PRO A 330 17.08 -2.17 -25.98
CA PRO A 330 15.82 -2.31 -25.25
C PRO A 330 15.03 -3.51 -25.79
N SER A 331 14.55 -4.37 -24.89
CA SER A 331 13.58 -5.39 -25.29
C SER A 331 12.27 -4.69 -25.67
N SER A 332 11.79 -4.88 -26.90
CA SER A 332 10.51 -4.32 -27.34
C SER A 332 9.36 -4.74 -26.42
N THR A 333 9.42 -5.98 -25.94
CA THR A 333 8.45 -6.53 -24.97
C THR A 333 8.47 -5.76 -23.67
N PHE A 334 9.65 -5.45 -23.15
CA PHE A 334 9.79 -4.63 -21.92
C PHE A 334 9.29 -3.19 -22.14
N LEU A 335 9.60 -2.59 -23.30
CA LEU A 335 9.12 -1.26 -23.65
C LEU A 335 7.58 -1.22 -23.76
N CYS A 336 6.97 -2.20 -24.42
CA CYS A 336 5.51 -2.32 -24.48
C CYS A 336 4.89 -2.40 -23.06
N TRP A 337 5.50 -3.17 -22.17
CA TRP A 337 5.03 -3.28 -20.78
C TRP A 337 5.13 -1.94 -20.04
N LEU A 338 6.23 -1.19 -20.21
CA LEU A 338 6.37 0.17 -19.66
C LEU A 338 5.30 1.11 -20.19
N ILE A 339 4.98 1.07 -21.49
CA ILE A 339 3.95 1.91 -22.11
C ILE A 339 2.57 1.62 -21.49
N VAL A 340 2.19 0.35 -21.40
CA VAL A 340 0.92 -0.06 -20.79
C VAL A 340 0.83 0.39 -19.33
N SER A 341 1.89 0.17 -18.56
CA SER A 341 1.95 0.59 -17.15
C SER A 341 1.92 2.10 -16.98
N ALA A 342 2.57 2.87 -17.88
CA ALA A 342 2.55 4.33 -17.86
C ALA A 342 1.16 4.89 -18.21
N ALA A 343 0.47 4.29 -19.17
CA ALA A 343 -0.90 4.67 -19.50
C ALA A 343 -1.86 4.42 -18.31
N ALA A 344 -1.73 3.27 -17.65
CA ALA A 344 -2.49 2.96 -16.44
C ALA A 344 -2.16 3.91 -15.28
N GLY A 345 -0.88 4.30 -15.12
CA GLY A 345 -0.45 5.27 -14.11
C GLY A 345 -1.04 6.66 -14.33
N ALA A 346 -0.93 7.19 -15.55
CA ALA A 346 -1.51 8.48 -15.91
C ALA A 346 -3.04 8.51 -15.69
N TRP A 347 -3.71 7.42 -16.05
CA TRP A 347 -5.13 7.25 -15.85
C TRP A 347 -5.52 7.27 -14.37
N SER A 348 -4.82 6.51 -13.53
CA SER A 348 -5.10 6.40 -12.09
C SER A 348 -4.82 7.70 -11.35
N ILE A 349 -3.73 8.40 -11.70
CA ILE A 349 -3.40 9.72 -11.14
C ILE A 349 -4.49 10.72 -11.50
N SER A 350 -4.96 10.75 -12.76
CA SER A 350 -6.01 11.67 -13.16
C SER A 350 -7.32 11.43 -12.41
N GLY A 351 -7.67 10.17 -12.13
CA GLY A 351 -8.82 9.81 -11.30
C GLY A 351 -8.65 10.24 -9.83
N SER A 352 -7.48 10.00 -9.27
CA SER A 352 -7.18 10.39 -7.88
C SER A 352 -7.22 11.90 -7.65
N LEU A 353 -6.74 12.69 -8.63
CA LEU A 353 -6.76 14.16 -8.54
C LEU A 353 -8.16 14.78 -8.71
N GLN A 354 -9.12 14.03 -9.24
CA GLN A 354 -10.52 14.46 -9.39
C GLN A 354 -11.37 14.08 -8.17
N ALA A 355 -10.88 13.23 -7.28
CA ALA A 355 -11.59 12.87 -6.07
C ALA A 355 -11.50 13.99 -5.03
N ASP A 356 -12.63 14.38 -4.43
CA ASP A 356 -12.72 15.47 -3.44
C ASP A 356 -12.24 15.02 -2.04
N GLY A 357 -11.06 14.44 -1.95
CA GLY A 357 -10.47 14.01 -0.68
C GLY A 357 -11.10 12.73 -0.11
N SER A 358 -10.80 12.43 1.16
CA SER A 358 -11.32 11.25 1.87
C SER A 358 -12.69 11.53 2.49
N ASN A 359 -13.66 10.64 2.24
CA ASN A 359 -14.96 10.67 2.91
C ASN A 359 -14.82 10.57 4.45
N GLY A 360 -13.83 9.83 4.95
CA GLY A 360 -13.54 9.74 6.39
C GLY A 360 -13.06 11.06 6.98
N ARG A 361 -12.25 11.83 6.24
CA ARG A 361 -11.84 13.18 6.64
C ARG A 361 -13.03 14.13 6.66
N ALA A 362 -13.92 14.06 5.65
CA ALA A 362 -15.14 14.86 5.62
C ALA A 362 -16.09 14.51 6.77
N ALA A 363 -16.27 13.21 7.06
CA ALA A 363 -17.05 12.74 8.21
C ALA A 363 -16.48 13.22 9.56
N ALA A 364 -15.16 13.14 9.72
CA ALA A 364 -14.50 13.63 10.94
C ALA A 364 -14.67 15.15 11.11
N ARG A 365 -14.53 15.94 10.05
CA ARG A 365 -14.81 17.39 10.08
C ARG A 365 -16.24 17.69 10.47
N TRP A 366 -17.19 16.94 9.91
CA TRP A 366 -18.61 17.12 10.27
C TRP A 366 -18.84 16.82 11.75
N LEU A 367 -18.32 15.72 12.27
CA LEU A 367 -18.41 15.39 13.71
C LEU A 367 -17.76 16.46 14.58
N SER A 368 -16.62 17.01 14.20
CA SER A 368 -15.96 18.09 14.93
C SER A 368 -16.80 19.37 15.01
N GLY A 369 -17.63 19.65 13.99
CA GLY A 369 -18.46 20.86 13.93
C GLY A 369 -19.87 20.70 14.48
N HIS A 370 -20.40 19.45 14.56
CA HIS A 370 -21.82 19.21 14.88
C HIS A 370 -22.05 18.33 16.09
N ALA A 371 -21.07 17.51 16.49
CA ALA A 371 -21.22 16.68 17.67
C ALA A 371 -20.94 17.52 18.94
N GLU A 372 -21.74 17.32 19.97
CA GLU A 372 -21.59 17.97 21.26
C GLU A 372 -20.25 17.56 21.92
N PRO A 373 -19.60 18.42 22.71
CA PRO A 373 -18.31 18.12 23.35
C PRO A 373 -18.30 16.82 24.18
N THR A 374 -19.44 16.47 24.76
CA THR A 374 -19.65 15.24 25.55
C THR A 374 -20.07 14.05 24.73
N ALA A 375 -20.23 14.22 23.40
CA ALA A 375 -20.70 13.17 22.53
C ALA A 375 -19.74 11.97 22.47
N VAL A 376 -20.30 10.79 22.55
CA VAL A 376 -19.62 9.54 22.27
C VAL A 376 -19.68 9.28 20.77
N VAL A 377 -18.52 9.11 20.15
CA VAL A 377 -18.43 8.67 18.76
C VAL A 377 -18.05 7.19 18.76
N ALA A 378 -18.91 6.36 18.20
CA ALA A 378 -18.70 4.94 18.04
C ALA A 378 -18.55 4.59 16.55
N ALA A 379 -17.95 3.44 16.27
CA ALA A 379 -17.77 2.94 14.90
C ALA A 379 -18.29 1.50 14.76
N TYR A 380 -18.95 1.23 13.64
CA TYR A 380 -19.37 -0.08 13.20
C TYR A 380 -19.37 -0.18 11.66
N PRO A 381 -18.65 -1.16 11.06
CA PRO A 381 -17.66 -2.02 11.71
C PRO A 381 -16.52 -1.22 12.35
N GLY A 382 -15.80 -1.84 13.30
CA GLY A 382 -14.78 -1.12 14.09
C GLY A 382 -13.70 -0.42 13.27
N TRP A 383 -13.38 -0.93 12.06
CA TRP A 383 -12.41 -0.36 11.15
C TRP A 383 -12.85 0.99 10.54
N MET A 384 -14.17 1.33 10.57
CA MET A 384 -14.66 2.65 10.17
C MET A 384 -14.18 3.76 11.13
N GLY A 385 -13.80 3.39 12.35
CA GLY A 385 -13.24 4.33 13.33
C GLY A 385 -11.82 4.80 13.05
N ILE A 386 -11.06 4.15 12.15
CA ILE A 386 -9.64 4.44 11.91
C ILE A 386 -9.44 5.88 11.42
N GLU A 387 -10.06 6.25 10.29
CA GLU A 387 -9.94 7.61 9.73
C GLU A 387 -10.51 8.65 10.69
N ILE A 388 -11.65 8.35 11.32
CA ILE A 388 -12.26 9.24 12.31
C ILE A 388 -11.34 9.49 13.50
N SER A 389 -10.71 8.43 14.04
CA SER A 389 -9.74 8.53 15.13
C SER A 389 -8.53 9.37 14.75
N ALA A 390 -8.00 9.18 13.53
CA ALA A 390 -6.84 9.90 13.05
C ALA A 390 -7.10 11.42 12.95
N TYR A 391 -8.20 11.79 12.28
CA TYR A 391 -8.52 13.20 12.02
C TYR A 391 -9.16 13.93 13.21
N LEU A 392 -9.89 13.24 14.10
CA LEU A 392 -10.35 13.82 15.37
C LEU A 392 -9.28 13.80 16.46
N GLN A 393 -8.16 13.13 16.22
CA GLN A 393 -7.04 12.96 17.16
C GLN A 393 -7.47 12.39 18.53
N LYS A 394 -8.49 11.52 18.54
CA LYS A 394 -9.00 10.86 19.74
C LYS A 394 -9.41 9.43 19.50
N PRO A 395 -9.36 8.55 20.51
CA PRO A 395 -9.89 7.20 20.39
C PRO A 395 -11.39 7.21 20.11
N ILE A 396 -11.86 6.26 19.29
CA ILE A 396 -13.26 6.03 18.92
C ILE A 396 -13.72 4.75 19.60
N TYR A 397 -14.98 4.72 20.07
CA TYR A 397 -15.55 3.52 20.67
C TYR A 397 -15.85 2.47 19.58
N ASN A 398 -15.17 1.34 19.62
CA ASN A 398 -15.46 0.23 18.73
C ASN A 398 -16.61 -0.59 19.33
N LEU A 399 -17.76 -0.64 18.64
CA LEU A 399 -18.95 -1.36 19.11
C LEU A 399 -18.71 -2.85 19.25
N GLN A 400 -18.00 -3.47 18.30
CA GLN A 400 -17.71 -4.91 18.32
C GLN A 400 -16.74 -5.30 19.45
N ALA A 401 -15.75 -4.46 19.73
CA ALA A 401 -14.74 -4.73 20.75
C ALA A 401 -15.09 -4.16 22.13
N HIS A 402 -16.20 -3.45 22.28
CA HIS A 402 -16.68 -2.81 23.53
C HIS A 402 -15.63 -1.93 24.23
N ARG A 403 -14.81 -1.21 23.47
CA ARG A 403 -13.73 -0.38 24.01
C ARG A 403 -13.39 0.79 23.15
N TYR A 404 -12.81 1.84 23.76
CA TYR A 404 -12.16 2.92 23.03
C TYR A 404 -10.83 2.44 22.45
N GLN A 405 -10.59 2.74 21.17
CA GLN A 405 -9.35 2.42 20.47
C GLN A 405 -9.03 3.46 19.39
N SER A 406 -7.75 3.71 19.17
CA SER A 406 -7.29 4.58 18.09
C SER A 406 -7.09 3.81 16.79
N PHE A 407 -6.66 2.55 16.88
CA PHE A 407 -6.42 1.65 15.76
C PHE A 407 -7.12 0.30 16.01
N VAL A 408 -7.36 -0.45 14.97
CA VAL A 408 -7.99 -1.77 15.08
C VAL A 408 -6.94 -2.81 15.47
N VAL A 409 -7.26 -3.64 16.47
CA VAL A 409 -6.51 -4.85 16.80
C VAL A 409 -7.19 -6.01 16.07
N TRP A 410 -6.52 -6.59 15.09
CA TRP A 410 -7.06 -7.67 14.26
C TRP A 410 -7.07 -9.01 15.00
N ASN A 411 -8.02 -9.17 15.92
CA ASN A 411 -8.28 -10.40 16.65
C ASN A 411 -9.76 -10.80 16.54
N TYR A 412 -10.14 -11.98 17.02
CA TYR A 412 -11.51 -12.49 16.89
C TYR A 412 -12.59 -11.53 17.41
N ALA A 413 -12.29 -10.70 18.41
CA ALA A 413 -13.24 -9.71 18.91
C ALA A 413 -13.49 -8.55 17.92
N ALA A 414 -12.51 -8.24 17.06
CA ALA A 414 -12.64 -7.14 16.08
C ALA A 414 -13.41 -7.56 14.81
N ASP A 415 -13.51 -8.87 14.54
CA ASP A 415 -14.10 -9.42 13.32
C ASP A 415 -15.36 -10.26 13.59
N ALA A 416 -15.89 -10.17 14.82
CA ALA A 416 -17.13 -10.86 15.14
C ALA A 416 -18.24 -10.38 14.21
N GLU A 417 -18.69 -11.27 13.30
CA GLU A 417 -19.90 -11.00 12.53
C GLU A 417 -21.08 -10.91 13.49
N PRO A 418 -21.86 -9.81 13.45
CA PRO A 418 -22.98 -9.65 14.37
C PRO A 418 -24.06 -10.69 14.07
N SER A 419 -24.53 -11.36 15.08
CA SER A 419 -25.86 -11.96 15.04
C SER A 419 -26.91 -10.84 14.92
N ARG A 420 -28.15 -11.20 14.57
CA ARG A 420 -29.22 -10.21 14.40
C ARG A 420 -29.54 -9.39 15.67
N ASP A 421 -29.15 -9.88 16.83
CA ASP A 421 -29.41 -9.26 18.14
C ASP A 421 -28.24 -8.45 18.67
N ASP A 422 -27.01 -8.71 18.21
CA ASP A 422 -25.78 -8.13 18.77
C ASP A 422 -25.66 -6.62 18.57
N VAL A 423 -26.14 -6.06 17.47
CA VAL A 423 -26.05 -4.60 17.22
C VAL A 423 -26.85 -3.82 18.27
N GLY A 424 -28.02 -4.33 18.67
CA GLY A 424 -28.82 -3.74 19.76
C GLY A 424 -28.08 -3.78 21.08
N ASP A 425 -27.52 -4.93 21.43
CA ASP A 425 -26.77 -5.14 22.68
C ASP A 425 -25.52 -4.26 22.71
N TRP A 426 -24.81 -4.13 21.57
CA TRP A 426 -23.64 -3.25 21.47
C TRP A 426 -23.98 -1.77 21.62
N LEU A 427 -25.15 -1.34 21.10
CA LEU A 427 -25.61 0.04 21.28
C LEU A 427 -26.06 0.31 22.73
N GLU A 428 -26.70 -0.67 23.38
CA GLU A 428 -27.12 -0.55 24.79
C GLU A 428 -25.93 -0.49 25.76
N THR A 429 -24.84 -1.21 25.44
CA THR A 429 -23.63 -1.25 26.25
C THR A 429 -22.65 -0.11 25.95
N ALA A 430 -22.91 0.67 24.90
CA ALA A 430 -22.08 1.83 24.57
C ALA A 430 -22.11 2.88 25.71
N PRO A 431 -21.00 3.61 25.97
CA PRO A 431 -20.97 4.64 27.00
C PRO A 431 -22.03 5.72 26.76
N ARG A 432 -22.75 6.09 27.82
CA ARG A 432 -23.85 7.10 27.79
C ARG A 432 -23.45 8.40 28.50
N THR A 433 -22.22 8.86 28.30
CA THR A 433 -21.74 10.11 28.89
C THR A 433 -22.29 11.35 28.19
N GLY A 434 -22.91 11.19 27.03
CA GLY A 434 -23.51 12.22 26.19
C GLY A 434 -24.24 11.61 25.00
N PRO A 435 -24.61 12.42 24.00
CA PRO A 435 -25.21 11.94 22.76
C PRO A 435 -24.30 10.93 22.07
N LEU A 436 -24.87 9.86 21.54
CA LEU A 436 -24.16 8.80 20.84
C LEU A 436 -24.29 8.99 19.32
N TYR A 437 -23.15 9.04 18.65
CA TYR A 437 -23.04 9.01 17.18
C TYR A 437 -22.36 7.71 16.75
N VAL A 438 -22.93 7.03 15.77
CA VAL A 438 -22.36 5.82 15.17
C VAL A 438 -21.91 6.13 13.74
N VAL A 439 -20.65 5.89 13.46
CA VAL A 439 -20.07 5.98 12.13
C VAL A 439 -20.05 4.58 11.52
N SER A 440 -20.60 4.46 10.30
CA SER A 440 -20.69 3.19 9.60
C SER A 440 -20.42 3.38 8.11
N ASP A 441 -20.12 2.27 7.40
CA ASP A 441 -20.23 2.28 5.95
C ASP A 441 -21.71 2.17 5.52
N PRO A 442 -22.07 2.63 4.31
CA PRO A 442 -23.46 2.66 3.85
C PRO A 442 -24.15 1.30 3.81
N ASP A 443 -23.38 0.23 3.61
CA ASP A 443 -23.93 -1.10 3.37
C ASP A 443 -24.06 -1.95 4.65
N SER A 444 -23.11 -1.83 5.60
CA SER A 444 -23.04 -2.70 6.77
C SER A 444 -24.21 -2.49 7.75
N LEU A 445 -24.53 -1.25 8.09
CA LEU A 445 -25.64 -0.98 9.02
C LEU A 445 -26.98 -1.09 8.31
N THR A 446 -27.08 -0.62 7.06
CA THR A 446 -28.29 -0.72 6.25
C THR A 446 -28.65 -2.18 6.00
N SER A 447 -27.69 -3.03 5.63
CA SER A 447 -27.94 -4.46 5.43
C SER A 447 -28.31 -5.20 6.73
N SER A 448 -27.83 -4.72 7.88
CA SER A 448 -28.23 -5.23 9.20
C SER A 448 -29.62 -4.74 9.58
N ILE A 449 -29.96 -3.47 9.27
CA ILE A 449 -31.26 -2.87 9.47
C ILE A 449 -32.33 -3.52 8.56
N GLU A 450 -32.03 -3.70 7.27
CA GLU A 450 -32.93 -4.37 6.31
C GLU A 450 -33.22 -5.83 6.66
N ARG A 451 -32.33 -6.50 7.37
CA ARG A 451 -32.53 -7.89 7.87
C ARG A 451 -33.44 -8.01 9.09
N GLY A 452 -34.20 -6.97 9.44
CA GLY A 452 -35.12 -6.95 10.58
C GLY A 452 -34.53 -6.44 11.89
N THR A 453 -33.29 -5.89 11.84
CA THR A 453 -32.67 -5.26 13.00
C THR A 453 -33.37 -3.96 13.40
N SER A 454 -33.95 -3.21 12.42
CA SER A 454 -34.68 -1.97 12.69
C SER A 454 -35.87 -2.17 13.60
N GLU A 455 -36.74 -3.16 13.30
CA GLU A 455 -37.91 -3.46 14.14
C GLU A 455 -37.53 -3.88 15.57
N ARG A 456 -36.40 -4.59 15.72
CA ARG A 456 -35.89 -5.01 17.02
C ARG A 456 -35.27 -3.85 17.80
N LEU A 457 -34.56 -2.92 17.11
CA LEU A 457 -34.07 -1.69 17.73
C LEU A 457 -35.22 -0.81 18.19
N ASP A 458 -36.26 -0.65 17.36
CA ASP A 458 -37.47 0.10 17.74
C ASP A 458 -38.18 -0.55 18.94
N ALA A 459 -38.28 -1.90 18.98
CA ALA A 459 -38.83 -2.62 20.12
C ALA A 459 -38.03 -2.45 21.43
N ARG A 460 -36.75 -2.05 21.33
CA ARG A 460 -35.87 -1.71 22.47
C ARG A 460 -35.83 -0.20 22.75
N GLY A 461 -36.62 0.61 22.04
CA GLY A 461 -36.58 2.07 22.16
C GLY A 461 -35.30 2.68 21.59
N ILE A 462 -34.57 1.98 20.70
CA ILE A 462 -33.32 2.48 20.08
C ILE A 462 -33.66 2.97 18.68
N ARG A 463 -33.49 4.26 18.43
CA ARG A 463 -33.70 4.84 17.10
C ARG A 463 -32.41 5.39 16.52
N LEU A 464 -32.11 4.95 15.31
CA LEU A 464 -31.00 5.46 14.49
C LEU A 464 -31.54 6.52 13.52
N LYS A 465 -31.11 7.76 13.69
CA LYS A 465 -31.42 8.83 12.74
C LYS A 465 -30.15 9.19 11.96
N GLU A 466 -30.19 9.03 10.63
CA GLU A 466 -29.11 9.51 9.77
C GLU A 466 -28.92 11.02 9.99
N ALA A 467 -27.70 11.40 10.32
CA ALA A 467 -27.29 12.77 10.60
C ALA A 467 -26.45 13.36 9.44
N ALA A 468 -25.64 12.55 8.78
CA ALA A 468 -24.85 12.93 7.62
C ALA A 468 -24.42 11.70 6.80
N ARG A 469 -24.14 11.90 5.50
CA ARG A 469 -23.68 10.88 4.56
C ARG A 469 -22.62 11.45 3.64
N PHE A 470 -21.56 10.68 3.40
CA PHE A 470 -20.41 11.01 2.56
C PHE A 470 -20.14 9.81 1.65
N GLN A 471 -20.30 9.98 0.33
CA GLN A 471 -20.21 8.88 -0.65
C GLN A 471 -19.48 9.26 -1.95
N ASP A 472 -18.77 10.37 -1.98
CA ASP A 472 -18.11 10.87 -3.18
C ASP A 472 -16.78 10.11 -3.43
N GLY A 473 -16.88 9.06 -4.24
CA GLY A 473 -15.70 8.41 -4.84
C GLY A 473 -14.74 7.71 -3.87
N GLY A 474 -15.18 6.69 -3.16
CA GLY A 474 -14.32 5.93 -2.24
C GLY A 474 -15.14 5.14 -1.22
N ASP A 475 -14.51 4.79 -0.11
CA ASP A 475 -15.23 4.17 1.02
C ASP A 475 -16.25 5.17 1.56
N GLY A 476 -17.54 4.83 1.46
CA GLY A 476 -18.62 5.68 1.96
C GLY A 476 -18.67 5.72 3.49
N TYR A 477 -19.16 6.84 4.02
CA TYR A 477 -19.39 7.03 5.45
C TYR A 477 -20.81 7.53 5.70
N VAL A 478 -21.49 6.91 6.67
CA VAL A 478 -22.78 7.38 7.17
C VAL A 478 -22.67 7.58 8.67
N ILE A 479 -23.16 8.71 9.14
CA ILE A 479 -23.19 9.05 10.57
C ILE A 479 -24.62 8.98 11.04
N TYR A 480 -24.89 8.14 12.02
CA TYR A 480 -26.18 8.03 12.69
C TYR A 480 -26.11 8.67 14.08
N ARG A 481 -27.13 9.47 14.43
CA ARG A 481 -27.38 9.86 15.82
C ARG A 481 -28.32 8.84 16.45
N VAL A 482 -27.87 8.24 17.56
CA VAL A 482 -28.65 7.25 18.31
C VAL A 482 -29.51 7.98 19.33
N ARG A 483 -30.79 7.62 19.40
CA ARG A 483 -31.71 8.05 20.45
C ARG A 483 -32.21 6.84 21.19
N PHE A 484 -32.21 6.94 22.51
CA PHE A 484 -32.83 5.96 23.40
C PHE A 484 -34.14 6.55 23.88
N GLU A 485 -35.26 5.94 23.54
CA GLU A 485 -36.58 6.31 24.04
C GLU A 485 -36.86 5.47 25.26
N GLU A 486 -37.37 6.07 26.34
CA GLU A 486 -37.86 5.30 27.48
C GLU A 486 -39.05 4.45 27.02
N PRO A 487 -39.13 3.17 27.43
CA PRO A 487 -40.20 2.27 27.02
C PRO A 487 -41.58 2.71 27.52
#